data_a2d28fd716238e728579c92f3b504423
#
_entry.id   a2d28fd716238e728579c92f3b504423
#
_cell.length_a   1.000
_cell.length_b   1.000
_cell.length_c   1.000
_cell.angle_alpha   90.00
_cell.angle_beta   90.00
_cell.angle_gamma   90.00
#
_symmetry.space_group_name_H-M   'P 1'
#
loop_
_entity.id
_entity.type
_entity.pdbx_description
1 polymer ?
#
loop_
_entity_poly.entity_id
_entity_poly.type
_entity_poly.pdbx_seq_one_letter_code
_entity_poly.pdbx_strand_id
1 'polypeptide(L)'
;MNPYTEQKIWDNTYLRTFSADTPETDLIWHLDREDRVIEATHITDWQFQFDDQLPVSLNNTISIPKNTFHRIIKGTNDCTLRITKK
;
A
#
# COMPACT_ATOMS: atom_id res chain seq x y z
N MET A 1 -11.33 -11.87 -4.27
CA MET A 1 -10.06 -11.86 -5.01
C MET A 1 -9.14 -10.81 -4.41
N ASN A 2 -7.88 -11.13 -4.19
CA ASN A 2 -6.93 -10.15 -3.72
C ASN A 2 -6.61 -9.13 -4.82
N PRO A 3 -6.61 -7.82 -4.50
CA PRO A 3 -6.27 -6.79 -5.48
C PRO A 3 -4.77 -6.72 -5.80
N TYR A 4 -3.97 -7.62 -5.27
CA TYR A 4 -2.52 -7.60 -5.43
C TYR A 4 -1.95 -9.01 -5.43
N THR A 5 -0.71 -9.12 -5.92
CA THR A 5 0.14 -10.29 -5.70
C THR A 5 1.18 -9.93 -4.64
N GLU A 6 1.69 -10.92 -3.92
CA GLU A 6 2.64 -10.68 -2.84
C GLU A 6 3.71 -11.75 -2.81
N GLN A 7 4.94 -11.32 -2.55
CA GLN A 7 6.10 -12.17 -2.39
C GLN A 7 6.83 -11.80 -1.11
N LYS A 8 7.01 -12.78 -0.22
CA LYS A 8 7.85 -12.59 0.96
C LYS A 8 9.31 -12.63 0.55
N ILE A 9 10.08 -11.59 0.85
CA ILE A 9 11.49 -11.52 0.49
C ILE A 9 12.42 -11.86 1.66
N TRP A 10 12.00 -11.56 2.90
CA TRP A 10 12.57 -12.14 4.13
C TRP A 10 11.64 -11.86 5.30
N ASP A 11 12.09 -12.16 6.52
CA ASP A 11 11.24 -12.04 7.70
C ASP A 11 10.62 -10.66 7.79
N ASN A 12 9.29 -10.62 7.88
CA ASN A 12 8.50 -9.42 8.04
C ASN A 12 8.58 -8.43 6.86
N THR A 13 9.18 -8.82 5.73
CA THR A 13 9.34 -7.94 4.56
C THR A 13 8.75 -8.60 3.31
N TYR A 14 7.89 -7.86 2.62
CA TYR A 14 7.11 -8.33 1.48
C TYR A 14 7.19 -7.35 0.32
N LEU A 15 7.16 -7.88 -0.90
CA LEU A 15 6.89 -7.09 -2.10
C LEU A 15 5.45 -7.36 -2.51
N ARG A 16 4.67 -6.30 -2.62
CA ARG A 16 3.26 -6.37 -2.99
C ARG A 16 3.04 -5.56 -4.26
N THR A 17 2.52 -6.21 -5.29
CA THR A 17 2.29 -5.56 -6.58
C THR A 17 0.80 -5.42 -6.84
N PHE A 18 0.37 -4.19 -7.09
CA PHE A 18 -0.97 -3.85 -7.53
C PHE A 18 -0.97 -3.63 -9.03
N SER A 19 -1.89 -4.29 -9.73
CA SER A 19 -2.07 -4.08 -11.16
C SER A 19 -2.80 -2.78 -11.44
N ALA A 20 -2.40 -2.10 -12.53
CA ALA A 20 -3.14 -0.93 -13.03
C ALA A 20 -4.59 -1.27 -13.40
N ASP A 21 -4.88 -2.55 -13.65
CA ASP A 21 -6.23 -3.01 -13.98
C ASP A 21 -7.09 -3.32 -12.75
N THR A 22 -6.53 -3.22 -11.54
CA THR A 22 -7.29 -3.45 -10.31
C THR A 22 -8.46 -2.48 -10.22
N PRO A 23 -9.71 -2.97 -10.04
CA PRO A 23 -10.85 -2.07 -9.84
C PRO A 23 -10.66 -1.25 -8.57
N GLU A 24 -10.98 0.04 -8.65
CA GLU A 24 -10.87 0.93 -7.48
C GLU A 24 -11.73 0.43 -6.30
N THR A 25 -12.83 -0.24 -6.61
CA THR A 25 -13.73 -0.80 -5.60
C THR A 25 -13.10 -1.92 -4.78
N ASP A 26 -11.98 -2.50 -5.24
CA ASP A 26 -11.24 -3.51 -4.49
C ASP A 26 -10.23 -2.88 -3.52
N LEU A 27 -9.95 -1.59 -3.65
CA LEU A 27 -8.99 -0.86 -2.81
C LEU A 27 -9.74 -0.17 -1.69
N ILE A 28 -10.17 -0.96 -0.71
CA ILE A 28 -11.09 -0.52 0.33
C ILE A 28 -10.37 0.07 1.54
N TRP A 29 -11.08 0.88 2.29
CA TRP A 29 -10.64 1.33 3.61
C TRP A 29 -10.49 0.12 4.53
N HIS A 30 -9.34 0.01 5.18
CA HIS A 30 -9.06 -1.10 6.10
C HIS A 30 -8.05 -0.68 7.16
N LEU A 31 -7.85 -1.53 8.14
CA LEU A 31 -6.79 -1.38 9.13
C LEU A 31 -6.02 -2.70 9.28
N ASP A 32 -4.81 -2.59 9.75
CA ASP A 32 -3.95 -3.74 10.04
C ASP A 32 -3.72 -3.82 11.54
N ARG A 33 -3.39 -5.02 12.03
CA ARG A 33 -3.20 -5.25 13.46
C ARG A 33 -1.75 -5.11 13.93
N GLU A 34 -0.85 -4.82 13.00
CA GLU A 34 0.56 -4.54 13.29
C GLU A 34 0.97 -3.23 12.64
N ASP A 35 2.01 -2.61 13.19
CA ASP A 35 2.62 -1.45 12.55
C ASP A 35 3.27 -1.88 11.24
N ARG A 36 3.21 -1.03 10.24
CA ARG A 36 3.83 -1.25 8.93
C ARG A 36 4.57 -0.03 8.46
N VAL A 37 5.62 -0.27 7.67
CA VAL A 37 6.28 0.77 6.89
C VAL A 37 6.15 0.36 5.43
N ILE A 38 5.70 1.27 4.58
CA ILE A 38 5.56 1.00 3.15
C ILE A 38 6.34 2.03 2.34
N GLU A 39 6.89 1.56 1.21
CA GLU A 39 7.56 2.43 0.25
C GLU A 39 7.46 1.82 -1.13
N ALA A 40 7.28 2.66 -2.16
CA ALA A 40 7.28 2.18 -3.54
C ALA A 40 8.70 1.81 -3.96
N THR A 41 8.83 0.75 -4.79
CA THR A 41 10.13 0.31 -5.30
C THR A 41 10.59 1.12 -6.52
N HIS A 42 9.70 1.95 -7.07
CA HIS A 42 9.96 2.81 -8.23
C HIS A 42 9.01 3.99 -8.19
N ILE A 43 9.27 5.00 -9.01
CA ILE A 43 8.42 6.19 -9.08
C ILE A 43 7.01 5.79 -9.52
N THR A 44 6.00 6.29 -8.83
CA THR A 44 4.60 5.96 -9.05
C THR A 44 3.70 7.18 -8.86
N ASP A 45 2.56 7.19 -9.54
CA ASP A 45 1.49 8.16 -9.29
C ASP A 45 0.39 7.60 -8.38
N TRP A 46 0.57 6.41 -7.83
CA TRP A 46 -0.33 5.88 -6.81
C TRP A 46 -0.20 6.70 -5.53
N GLN A 47 -1.28 6.74 -4.77
CA GLN A 47 -1.36 7.53 -3.54
C GLN A 47 -1.82 6.66 -2.36
N PHE A 48 -1.61 7.20 -1.18
CA PHE A 48 -2.02 6.60 0.09
C PHE A 48 -2.84 7.62 0.87
N GLN A 49 -3.82 7.15 1.63
CA GLN A 49 -4.66 8.04 2.42
C GLN A 49 -5.02 7.43 3.76
N PHE A 50 -4.73 8.14 4.86
CA PHE A 50 -5.37 7.90 6.15
C PHE A 50 -6.79 8.48 6.12
N ASP A 51 -7.70 7.89 6.91
CA ASP A 51 -9.12 8.27 6.90
C ASP A 51 -9.39 9.72 7.32
N ASP A 52 -8.50 10.32 8.09
CA ASP A 52 -8.64 11.70 8.60
C ASP A 52 -7.73 12.70 7.85
N GLN A 53 -7.14 12.32 6.73
CA GLN A 53 -6.15 13.13 6.04
C GLN A 53 -6.39 13.15 4.53
N LEU A 54 -5.75 14.11 3.86
CA LEU A 54 -5.71 14.15 2.41
C LEU A 54 -4.75 13.08 1.86
N PRO A 55 -4.96 12.62 0.61
CA PRO A 55 -4.04 11.68 0.00
C PRO A 55 -2.62 12.21 -0.09
N VAL A 56 -1.65 11.30 0.04
CA VAL A 56 -0.22 11.60 -0.11
C VAL A 56 0.40 10.65 -1.14
N SER A 57 1.48 11.08 -1.76
CA SER A 57 2.19 10.28 -2.76
C SER A 57 2.84 9.05 -2.12
N LEU A 58 2.74 7.89 -2.82
CA LEU A 58 3.47 6.68 -2.44
C LEU A 58 4.95 6.73 -2.82
N ASN A 59 5.43 7.83 -3.42
CA ASN A 59 6.87 8.07 -3.55
C ASN A 59 7.53 8.39 -2.21
N ASN A 60 6.75 8.70 -1.19
CA ASN A 60 7.24 8.90 0.17
C ASN A 60 7.16 7.57 0.94
N THR A 61 8.11 7.36 1.86
CA THR A 61 8.00 6.29 2.83
C THR A 61 6.93 6.63 3.84
N ILE A 62 6.02 5.70 4.09
CA ILE A 62 4.87 5.94 4.96
C ILE A 62 4.87 4.93 6.09
N SER A 63 4.81 5.44 7.33
CA SER A 63 4.63 4.63 8.52
C SER A 63 3.15 4.55 8.84
N ILE A 64 2.63 3.32 8.95
CA ILE A 64 1.21 3.06 9.22
C ILE A 64 1.10 2.43 10.59
N PRO A 65 0.63 3.19 11.61
CA PRO A 65 0.41 2.61 12.93
C PRO A 65 -0.67 1.52 12.86
N LYS A 66 -0.52 0.50 13.70
CA LYS A 66 -1.55 -0.53 13.81
C LYS A 66 -2.91 0.07 14.13
N ASN A 67 -3.97 -0.58 13.69
CA ASN A 67 -5.36 -0.21 13.98
C ASN A 67 -5.75 1.18 13.44
N THR A 68 -5.08 1.65 12.39
CA THR A 68 -5.37 2.94 11.77
C THR A 68 -5.97 2.71 10.38
N PHE A 69 -7.17 3.24 10.13
CA PHE A 69 -7.83 3.09 8.85
C PHE A 69 -7.10 3.85 7.75
N HIS A 70 -6.91 3.19 6.62
CA HIS A 70 -6.21 3.75 5.47
C HIS A 70 -6.63 3.01 4.19
N ARG A 71 -6.24 3.57 3.07
CA ARG A 71 -6.42 2.94 1.76
C ARG A 71 -5.32 3.35 0.79
N ILE A 72 -5.18 2.57 -0.27
CA ILE A 72 -4.35 2.89 -1.43
C ILE A 72 -5.26 3.48 -2.51
N ILE A 73 -4.80 4.51 -3.19
CA ILE A 73 -5.51 5.14 -4.30
C ILE A 73 -4.77 4.82 -5.58
N LYS A 74 -5.50 4.27 -6.53
CA LYS A 74 -4.97 3.76 -7.79
C LYS A 74 -4.36 4.86 -8.65
N GLY A 75 -3.20 4.54 -9.25
CA GLY A 75 -2.56 5.35 -10.27
C GLY A 75 -2.75 4.77 -11.67
N THR A 76 -1.88 5.14 -12.60
CA THR A 76 -2.00 4.80 -14.03
C THR A 76 -1.23 3.55 -14.45
N ASN A 77 -0.19 3.16 -13.71
CA ASN A 77 0.61 1.98 -13.99
C ASN A 77 0.58 1.02 -12.82
N ASP A 78 1.16 -0.18 -12.98
CA ASP A 78 1.34 -1.10 -11.87
C ASP A 78 2.20 -0.46 -10.79
N CYS A 79 1.94 -0.84 -9.55
CA CYS A 79 2.69 -0.30 -8.41
C CYS A 79 3.17 -1.44 -7.51
N THR A 80 4.47 -1.48 -7.26
CA THR A 80 5.06 -2.44 -6.32
C THR A 80 5.51 -1.71 -5.07
N LEU A 81 5.05 -2.19 -3.92
CA LEU A 81 5.40 -1.66 -2.61
C LEU A 81 6.26 -2.66 -1.86
N ARG A 82 7.29 -2.16 -1.18
CA ARG A 82 7.96 -2.91 -0.13
C ARG A 82 7.22 -2.63 1.17
N ILE A 83 6.79 -3.71 1.83
CA ILE A 83 6.04 -3.63 3.08
C ILE A 83 6.85 -4.31 4.17
N THR A 84 7.17 -3.56 5.22
CA THR A 84 7.81 -4.11 6.41
C THR A 84 6.78 -4.13 7.53
N LYS A 85 6.46 -5.32 8.02
CA LYS A 85 5.55 -5.53 9.16
C LYS A 85 6.35 -5.59 10.45
N LYS A 86 5.86 -4.95 11.45
CA LYS A 86 6.57 -4.89 12.74
C LYS A 86 5.84 -5.61 13.86
#